data_666c7d4f54a8002f9c06109e88a8addd
#
_entry.id   666c7d4f54a8002f9c06109e88a8addd
#
_cell.length_a   1.000
_cell.length_b   1.000
_cell.length_c   1.000
_cell.angle_alpha   90.00
_cell.angle_beta   90.00
_cell.angle_gamma   90.00
#
_symmetry.space_group_name_H-M   'P 1'
#
loop_
_entity.id
_entity.type
_entity.pdbx_description
1 polymer ?
#
loop_
_entity_poly.entity_id
_entity_poly.type
_entity_poly.pdbx_seq_one_letter_code
_entity_poly.pdbx_strand_id
1 'polypeptide(L)'
;MKVIGSAAKTVFYLKKIQGQYPSWRLQYKIKCKSTENELTKWLGYSEIKRNQPVAIIAREQSSGFGQNSKTWVSPKGGIWLSAAYPIFSKEFTSQIFNLSLGIKICEMLRQENINVCLKWPNDIFFGSKKLIGFLPRVITRGKEIIYARIGLGMNVLNYTPSEGISLSKVLKTKNINQHYWTAKVLKAFHDSVECNNKKEYVIKSANKFLTKRFLPSGFCPHTWKIKDIDSNGNLRIENETKVKVIRRF
;
A
#
# COMPACT_ATOMS: atom_id res chain seq x y z
N MET A 1 32.18 -2.37 -1.80
CA MET A 1 31.61 -3.25 -0.77
C MET A 1 30.11 -3.33 -0.99
N LYS A 2 29.57 -4.47 -1.40
CA LYS A 2 28.14 -4.63 -1.67
C LYS A 2 27.37 -4.55 -0.35
N VAL A 3 26.57 -3.51 -0.16
CA VAL A 3 25.65 -3.42 0.98
C VAL A 3 24.50 -4.42 0.75
N ILE A 4 24.79 -5.68 0.91
CA ILE A 4 23.85 -6.79 0.77
C ILE A 4 22.90 -6.89 2.00
N GLY A 5 23.21 -6.16 3.08
CA GLY A 5 22.61 -6.36 4.39
C GLY A 5 21.08 -6.23 4.47
N SER A 6 20.50 -5.15 3.99
CA SER A 6 19.07 -4.86 4.21
C SER A 6 18.13 -5.60 3.25
N ALA A 7 18.48 -5.71 1.97
CA ALA A 7 17.70 -6.51 1.02
C ALA A 7 17.73 -8.00 1.39
N ALA A 8 18.91 -8.54 1.73
CA ALA A 8 19.06 -9.93 2.14
C ALA A 8 18.26 -10.26 3.42
N LYS A 9 18.25 -9.39 4.42
CA LYS A 9 17.44 -9.56 5.63
C LYS A 9 15.93 -9.58 5.30
N THR A 10 15.48 -8.71 4.42
CA THR A 10 14.07 -8.71 3.98
C THR A 10 13.73 -10.00 3.24
N VAL A 11 14.60 -10.49 2.34
CA VAL A 11 14.42 -11.79 1.66
C VAL A 11 14.38 -12.95 2.65
N PHE A 12 15.24 -12.93 3.68
CA PHE A 12 15.21 -13.94 4.73
C PHE A 12 13.86 -14.00 5.44
N TYR A 13 13.28 -12.85 5.81
CA TYR A 13 11.95 -12.81 6.43
C TYR A 13 10.84 -13.18 5.44
N LEU A 14 10.94 -12.79 4.18
CA LEU A 14 10.00 -13.24 3.14
C LEU A 14 9.96 -14.77 3.07
N LYS A 15 11.10 -15.44 3.00
CA LYS A 15 11.16 -16.90 2.98
C LYS A 15 10.54 -17.53 4.24
N LYS A 16 10.72 -16.93 5.42
CA LYS A 16 10.10 -17.42 6.67
C LYS A 16 8.59 -17.26 6.71
N ILE A 17 8.07 -16.18 6.15
CA ILE A 17 6.65 -15.84 6.23
C ILE A 17 5.85 -16.58 5.16
N GLN A 18 6.44 -16.88 4.02
CA GLN A 18 5.71 -17.14 2.79
C GLN A 18 5.67 -18.59 2.31
N GLY A 19 6.54 -19.47 2.73
CA GLY A 19 6.63 -20.83 2.15
C GLY A 19 6.98 -20.80 0.66
N GLN A 20 6.04 -21.15 -0.23
CA GLN A 20 6.24 -21.14 -1.69
C GLN A 20 5.71 -19.85 -2.34
N TYR A 21 6.59 -18.85 -2.56
CA TYR A 21 6.24 -17.61 -3.27
C TYR A 21 7.30 -17.25 -4.29
N PRO A 22 6.96 -16.43 -5.32
CA PRO A 22 7.94 -16.03 -6.31
C PRO A 22 9.09 -15.29 -5.64
N SER A 23 10.30 -15.54 -6.11
CA SER A 23 11.47 -14.88 -5.57
C SER A 23 11.47 -13.40 -5.94
N TRP A 24 11.42 -12.53 -4.96
CA TRP A 24 11.50 -11.10 -5.13
C TRP A 24 12.92 -10.64 -5.49
N ARG A 25 13.05 -9.77 -6.47
CA ARG A 25 14.29 -8.99 -6.69
C ARG A 25 14.18 -7.68 -5.93
N LEU A 26 15.05 -7.48 -4.95
CA LEU A 26 15.04 -6.31 -4.07
C LEU A 26 16.29 -5.45 -4.29
N GLN A 27 16.10 -4.13 -4.41
CA GLN A 27 17.17 -3.15 -4.30
C GLN A 27 16.94 -2.29 -3.05
N TYR A 28 18.03 -1.98 -2.35
CA TYR A 28 18.02 -1.09 -1.20
C TYR A 28 18.83 0.17 -1.50
N LYS A 29 18.25 1.33 -1.20
CA LYS A 29 18.86 2.65 -1.33
C LYS A 29 19.01 3.27 0.05
N ILE A 30 20.20 3.76 0.38
CA ILE A 30 20.42 4.54 1.61
C ILE A 30 19.63 5.85 1.52
N LYS A 31 19.68 6.53 0.36
CA LYS A 31 18.96 7.75 0.06
C LYS A 31 18.60 7.79 -1.42
N CYS A 32 17.41 8.27 -1.75
CA CYS A 32 17.01 8.57 -3.13
C CYS A 32 16.02 9.74 -3.13
N LYS A 33 15.73 10.30 -4.31
CA LYS A 33 14.66 11.29 -4.44
C LYS A 33 13.32 10.63 -4.14
N SER A 34 13.01 9.55 -4.83
CA SER A 34 11.78 8.79 -4.63
C SER A 34 11.97 7.34 -5.09
N THR A 35 11.47 6.37 -4.31
CA THR A 35 11.47 4.96 -4.70
C THR A 35 10.64 4.71 -5.96
N GLU A 36 9.61 5.53 -6.20
CA GLU A 36 8.80 5.48 -7.41
C GLU A 36 9.64 5.80 -8.67
N ASN A 37 10.47 6.86 -8.61
CA ASN A 37 11.35 7.24 -9.71
C ASN A 37 12.42 6.16 -9.94
N GLU A 38 13.00 5.61 -8.88
CA GLU A 38 13.99 4.53 -8.98
C GLU A 38 13.38 3.26 -9.60
N LEU A 39 12.14 2.90 -9.19
CA LEU A 39 11.45 1.75 -9.76
C LEU A 39 11.12 1.98 -11.25
N THR A 40 10.71 3.19 -11.63
CA THR A 40 10.44 3.53 -13.04
C THR A 40 11.70 3.35 -13.89
N LYS A 41 12.83 3.85 -13.43
CA LYS A 41 14.12 3.66 -14.10
C LYS A 41 14.45 2.18 -14.23
N TRP A 42 14.32 1.42 -13.13
CA TRP A 42 14.64 0.00 -13.14
C TRP A 42 13.76 -0.79 -14.10
N LEU A 43 12.45 -0.54 -14.15
CA LEU A 43 11.53 -1.20 -15.08
C LEU A 43 11.77 -0.82 -16.55
N GLY A 44 12.43 0.31 -16.82
CA GLY A 44 12.85 0.74 -18.16
C GLY A 44 14.05 -0.02 -18.73
N TYR A 45 14.86 -0.70 -17.89
CA TYR A 45 15.97 -1.51 -18.36
C TYR A 45 15.48 -2.85 -18.90
N SER A 46 15.92 -3.23 -20.10
CA SER A 46 15.51 -4.44 -20.85
C SER A 46 15.83 -5.77 -20.17
N GLU A 47 16.74 -5.76 -19.18
CA GLU A 47 17.26 -6.97 -18.52
C GLU A 47 16.35 -7.55 -17.42
N ILE A 48 15.24 -6.88 -17.09
CA ILE A 48 14.32 -7.41 -16.07
C ILE A 48 13.51 -8.55 -16.66
N LYS A 49 13.72 -9.75 -16.12
CA LYS A 49 12.83 -10.89 -16.41
C LYS A 49 11.40 -10.50 -16.03
N ARG A 50 10.51 -10.38 -17.01
CA ARG A 50 9.12 -9.90 -16.85
C ARG A 50 8.24 -10.81 -16.00
N ASN A 51 8.74 -11.94 -15.54
CA ASN A 51 8.04 -12.94 -14.74
C ASN A 51 8.38 -12.88 -13.24
N GLN A 52 9.12 -11.87 -12.80
CA GLN A 52 9.60 -11.79 -11.42
C GLN A 52 9.19 -10.47 -10.77
N PRO A 53 8.63 -10.49 -9.54
CA PRO A 53 8.31 -9.27 -8.81
C PRO A 53 9.58 -8.56 -8.35
N VAL A 54 9.54 -7.23 -8.38
CA VAL A 54 10.67 -6.36 -8.03
C VAL A 54 10.26 -5.30 -7.03
N ALA A 55 11.16 -4.89 -6.14
CA ALA A 55 10.91 -3.76 -5.25
C ALA A 55 12.19 -2.96 -4.95
N ILE A 56 12.02 -1.64 -4.88
CA ILE A 56 12.99 -0.67 -4.37
C ILE A 56 12.57 -0.30 -2.95
N ILE A 57 13.49 -0.39 -2.02
CA ILE A 57 13.32 0.00 -0.63
C ILE A 57 14.33 1.12 -0.35
N ALA A 58 13.89 2.21 0.27
CA ALA A 58 14.78 3.29 0.68
C ALA A 58 14.78 3.47 2.20
N ARG A 59 15.95 3.84 2.76
CA ARG A 59 16.06 4.23 4.16
C ARG A 59 15.47 5.63 4.39
N GLU A 60 15.62 6.53 3.39
CA GLU A 60 15.04 7.87 3.37
C GLU A 60 14.79 8.34 1.94
N GLN A 61 13.81 9.23 1.76
CA GLN A 61 13.53 9.90 0.49
C GLN A 61 13.59 11.42 0.68
N SER A 62 14.20 12.13 -0.28
CA SER A 62 14.23 13.61 -0.25
C SER A 62 13.02 14.24 -0.92
N SER A 63 12.33 13.54 -1.78
CA SER A 63 11.17 14.01 -2.54
C SER A 63 10.12 12.92 -2.68
N GLY A 64 9.74 12.31 -1.54
CA GLY A 64 8.61 11.36 -1.50
C GLY A 64 7.30 12.07 -1.84
N PHE A 65 6.42 11.43 -2.59
CA PHE A 65 5.14 12.01 -2.98
C PHE A 65 3.98 11.03 -2.76
N GLY A 66 2.81 11.61 -2.49
CA GLY A 66 1.53 10.93 -2.31
C GLY A 66 0.58 11.22 -3.48
N GLN A 67 -0.72 11.04 -3.26
CA GLN A 67 -1.76 11.43 -4.22
C GLN A 67 -1.78 12.94 -4.44
N ASN A 68 -2.19 13.36 -5.65
CA ASN A 68 -2.39 14.76 -6.03
C ASN A 68 -1.14 15.60 -5.73
N SER A 69 0.04 15.06 -6.04
CA SER A 69 1.36 15.72 -5.84
C SER A 69 1.66 16.17 -4.41
N LYS A 70 0.91 15.67 -3.42
CA LYS A 70 1.20 15.96 -2.00
C LYS A 70 2.53 15.34 -1.60
N THR A 71 3.32 16.07 -0.83
CA THR A 71 4.58 15.57 -0.28
C THR A 71 4.33 14.46 0.73
N TRP A 72 5.12 13.39 0.65
CA TRP A 72 5.20 12.34 1.66
C TRP A 72 6.53 12.45 2.40
N VAL A 73 6.49 12.86 3.65
CA VAL A 73 7.69 13.00 4.50
C VAL A 73 8.27 11.61 4.78
N SER A 74 9.50 11.37 4.36
CA SER A 74 10.14 10.05 4.36
C SER A 74 11.52 10.06 5.05
N PRO A 75 11.61 10.40 6.36
CA PRO A 75 12.87 10.37 7.08
C PRO A 75 13.29 8.93 7.41
N LYS A 76 14.48 8.76 8.00
CA LYS A 76 14.94 7.46 8.51
C LYS A 76 13.95 6.88 9.51
N GLY A 77 13.76 5.57 9.46
CA GLY A 77 12.95 4.83 10.44
C GLY A 77 11.56 4.39 9.93
N GLY A 78 11.12 4.80 8.74
CA GLY A 78 9.93 4.28 8.07
C GLY A 78 10.25 3.17 7.07
N ILE A 79 9.22 2.59 6.49
CA ILE A 79 9.29 1.72 5.31
C ILE A 79 8.82 2.54 4.12
N TRP A 80 9.78 2.87 3.24
CA TRP A 80 9.56 3.59 2.01
C TRP A 80 9.88 2.65 0.87
N LEU A 81 8.86 2.18 0.17
CA LEU A 81 9.05 1.21 -0.89
C LEU A 81 8.19 1.51 -2.12
N SER A 82 8.70 1.11 -3.28
CA SER A 82 7.92 0.96 -4.50
C SER A 82 8.16 -0.43 -5.06
N ALA A 83 7.11 -1.10 -5.47
CA ALA A 83 7.17 -2.46 -5.96
C ALA A 83 6.31 -2.65 -7.21
N ALA A 84 6.70 -3.61 -8.05
CA ALA A 84 5.96 -4.03 -9.21
C ALA A 84 5.84 -5.55 -9.24
N TYR A 85 4.64 -6.04 -9.50
CA TYR A 85 4.30 -7.44 -9.60
C TYR A 85 3.78 -7.75 -11.01
N PRO A 86 4.34 -8.74 -11.74
CA PRO A 86 3.91 -9.07 -13.08
C PRO A 86 2.49 -9.64 -13.07
N ILE A 87 1.68 -9.22 -14.03
CA ILE A 87 0.29 -9.66 -14.18
C ILE A 87 0.17 -10.51 -15.44
N PHE A 88 -0.39 -11.69 -15.31
CA PHE A 88 -0.65 -12.63 -16.40
C PHE A 88 -2.15 -12.88 -16.60
N SER A 89 -2.97 -12.52 -15.61
CA SER A 89 -4.43 -12.71 -15.68
C SER A 89 -5.10 -11.59 -16.46
N LYS A 90 -5.95 -11.93 -17.42
CA LYS A 90 -6.81 -10.99 -18.14
C LYS A 90 -7.97 -10.43 -17.27
N GLU A 91 -8.28 -11.09 -16.18
CA GLU A 91 -9.35 -10.69 -15.23
C GLU A 91 -8.90 -9.63 -14.22
N PHE A 92 -7.60 -9.31 -14.20
CA PHE A 92 -7.07 -8.32 -13.27
C PHE A 92 -7.62 -6.93 -13.57
N THR A 93 -8.16 -6.26 -12.54
CA THR A 93 -8.71 -4.91 -12.66
C THR A 93 -8.06 -3.92 -11.70
N SER A 94 -7.74 -2.72 -12.20
CA SER A 94 -7.09 -1.68 -11.39
C SER A 94 -7.99 -1.14 -10.27
N GLN A 95 -9.31 -1.12 -10.47
CA GLN A 95 -10.29 -0.66 -9.48
C GLN A 95 -10.31 -1.56 -8.24
N ILE A 96 -10.37 -2.89 -8.47
CA ILE A 96 -10.38 -3.88 -7.38
C ILE A 96 -9.01 -3.98 -6.74
N PHE A 97 -7.93 -3.81 -7.49
CA PHE A 97 -6.56 -3.87 -6.96
C PHE A 97 -6.30 -2.88 -5.82
N ASN A 98 -6.81 -1.66 -5.92
CA ASN A 98 -6.66 -0.69 -4.84
C ASN A 98 -7.27 -1.17 -3.52
N LEU A 99 -8.48 -1.71 -3.59
CA LEU A 99 -9.18 -2.22 -2.40
C LEU A 99 -8.53 -3.49 -1.88
N SER A 100 -8.18 -4.43 -2.76
CA SER A 100 -7.54 -5.69 -2.37
C SER A 100 -6.22 -5.43 -1.62
N LEU A 101 -5.42 -4.46 -2.07
CA LEU A 101 -4.21 -4.04 -1.37
C LEU A 101 -4.52 -3.48 0.03
N GLY A 102 -5.48 -2.56 0.14
CA GLY A 102 -5.88 -1.98 1.42
C GLY A 102 -6.36 -3.04 2.41
N ILE A 103 -7.16 -4.00 1.94
CA ILE A 103 -7.67 -5.11 2.74
C ILE A 103 -6.52 -6.00 3.24
N LYS A 104 -5.63 -6.43 2.33
CA LYS A 104 -4.51 -7.31 2.71
C LYS A 104 -3.55 -6.65 3.69
N ILE A 105 -3.36 -5.33 3.58
CA ILE A 105 -2.60 -4.56 4.58
C ILE A 105 -3.36 -4.53 5.93
N CYS A 106 -4.68 -4.30 5.93
CA CYS A 106 -5.48 -4.33 7.16
C CYS A 106 -5.46 -5.72 7.81
N GLU A 107 -5.62 -6.79 7.04
CA GLU A 107 -5.56 -8.16 7.52
C GLU A 107 -4.18 -8.48 8.12
N MET A 108 -3.10 -8.10 7.43
CA MET A 108 -1.73 -8.26 7.92
C MET A 108 -1.50 -7.58 9.28
N LEU A 109 -2.00 -6.37 9.46
CA LEU A 109 -1.86 -5.62 10.71
C LEU A 109 -2.73 -6.21 11.82
N ARG A 110 -3.94 -6.66 11.51
CA ARG A 110 -4.83 -7.30 12.48
C ARG A 110 -4.34 -8.66 12.96
N GLN A 111 -3.62 -9.41 12.13
CA GLN A 111 -2.91 -10.63 12.55
C GLN A 111 -1.85 -10.36 13.62
N GLU A 112 -1.34 -9.13 13.70
CA GLU A 112 -0.42 -8.67 14.74
C GLU A 112 -1.15 -7.92 15.88
N ASN A 113 -2.47 -8.13 16.02
CA ASN A 113 -3.33 -7.49 17.01
C ASN A 113 -3.39 -5.95 16.92
N ILE A 114 -3.13 -5.38 15.75
CA ILE A 114 -3.22 -3.94 15.49
C ILE A 114 -4.57 -3.63 14.84
N ASN A 115 -5.46 -3.02 15.61
CA ASN A 115 -6.81 -2.69 15.14
C ASN A 115 -6.82 -1.43 14.26
N VAL A 116 -6.70 -1.64 12.96
CA VAL A 116 -6.68 -0.59 11.94
C VAL A 116 -7.95 -0.57 11.10
N CYS A 117 -8.16 0.55 10.41
CA CYS A 117 -9.23 0.74 9.44
C CYS A 117 -8.71 1.29 8.12
N LEU A 118 -9.47 1.05 7.06
CA LEU A 118 -9.24 1.59 5.72
C LEU A 118 -9.96 2.95 5.60
N LYS A 119 -9.20 4.01 5.38
CA LYS A 119 -9.74 5.26 4.87
C LYS A 119 -9.64 5.21 3.35
N TRP A 120 -10.80 5.10 2.71
CA TRP A 120 -10.87 5.08 1.25
C TRP A 120 -10.23 6.34 0.64
N PRO A 121 -9.49 6.24 -0.46
CA PRO A 121 -9.25 5.02 -1.23
C PRO A 121 -7.98 4.26 -0.82
N ASN A 122 -7.01 4.82 -0.09
CA ASN A 122 -5.63 4.33 -0.09
C ASN A 122 -4.83 4.62 1.19
N ASP A 123 -5.51 4.82 2.31
CA ASP A 123 -4.86 5.11 3.58
C ASP A 123 -5.27 4.11 4.67
N ILE A 124 -4.33 3.67 5.49
CA ILE A 124 -4.60 2.86 6.68
C ILE A 124 -4.41 3.70 7.92
N PHE A 125 -5.44 3.71 8.75
CA PHE A 125 -5.50 4.49 9.96
C PHE A 125 -5.53 3.59 11.21
N PHE A 126 -4.84 4.07 12.24
CA PHE A 126 -5.00 3.59 13.61
C PHE A 126 -5.69 4.70 14.41
N GLY A 127 -6.92 4.46 14.85
CA GLY A 127 -7.76 5.51 15.40
C GLY A 127 -8.03 6.63 14.40
N SER A 128 -7.60 7.86 14.71
CA SER A 128 -7.73 9.03 13.85
C SER A 128 -6.45 9.40 13.10
N LYS A 129 -5.37 8.60 13.22
CA LYS A 129 -4.05 8.94 12.69
C LYS A 129 -3.61 7.97 11.59
N LYS A 130 -2.96 8.51 10.57
CA LYS A 130 -2.47 7.76 9.41
C LYS A 130 -1.21 6.98 9.75
N LEU A 131 -1.28 5.65 9.60
CA LEU A 131 -0.14 4.73 9.76
C LEU A 131 0.53 4.42 8.43
N ILE A 132 -0.25 4.16 7.38
CA ILE A 132 0.22 3.80 6.05
C ILE A 132 -0.53 4.61 5.00
N GLY A 133 0.19 5.03 3.96
CA GLY A 133 -0.38 5.49 2.70
C GLY A 133 0.19 4.68 1.54
N PHE A 134 -0.62 4.39 0.54
CA PHE A 134 -0.18 3.65 -0.63
C PHE A 134 -0.76 4.22 -1.93
N LEU A 135 -0.01 4.04 -3.02
CA LEU A 135 -0.33 4.53 -4.35
C LEU A 135 -0.32 3.36 -5.33
N PRO A 136 -1.45 2.64 -5.48
CA PRO A 136 -1.54 1.57 -6.44
C PRO A 136 -1.73 2.13 -7.86
N ARG A 137 -1.04 1.51 -8.80
CA ARG A 137 -1.09 1.80 -10.23
C ARG A 137 -1.01 0.50 -11.02
N VAL A 138 -1.33 0.57 -12.29
CA VAL A 138 -1.06 -0.49 -13.25
C VAL A 138 -0.16 0.06 -14.36
N ILE A 139 0.68 -0.82 -14.92
CA ILE A 139 1.44 -0.53 -16.12
C ILE A 139 0.83 -1.36 -17.23
N THR A 140 0.49 -0.72 -18.35
CA THR A 140 -0.14 -1.35 -19.50
C THR A 140 0.79 -1.37 -20.70
N ARG A 141 0.59 -2.36 -21.58
CA ARG A 141 1.13 -2.41 -22.94
C ARG A 141 -0.08 -2.57 -23.87
N GLY A 142 -0.39 -1.51 -24.60
CA GLY A 142 -1.67 -1.44 -25.30
C GLY A 142 -2.84 -1.57 -24.31
N LYS A 143 -3.71 -2.55 -24.53
CA LYS A 143 -4.87 -2.82 -23.65
C LYS A 143 -4.57 -3.78 -22.48
N GLU A 144 -3.40 -4.42 -22.46
CA GLU A 144 -3.06 -5.42 -21.45
C GLU A 144 -2.35 -4.80 -20.25
N ILE A 145 -2.77 -5.18 -19.03
CA ILE A 145 -2.07 -4.85 -17.80
C ILE A 145 -0.91 -5.82 -17.66
N ILE A 146 0.31 -5.30 -17.62
CA ILE A 146 1.54 -6.09 -17.52
C ILE A 146 2.16 -6.09 -16.11
N TYR A 147 1.87 -5.05 -15.32
CA TYR A 147 2.31 -4.96 -13.92
C TYR A 147 1.24 -4.30 -13.05
N ALA A 148 0.99 -4.89 -11.88
CA ALA A 148 0.50 -4.17 -10.72
C ALA A 148 1.68 -3.47 -10.05
N ARG A 149 1.54 -2.19 -9.71
CA ARG A 149 2.60 -1.38 -9.10
C ARG A 149 2.07 -0.67 -7.87
N ILE A 150 2.90 -0.56 -6.84
CA ILE A 150 2.59 0.23 -5.64
C ILE A 150 3.76 1.14 -5.28
N GLY A 151 3.45 2.36 -4.82
CA GLY A 151 4.27 3.12 -3.90
C GLY A 151 3.66 3.00 -2.50
N LEU A 152 4.47 2.76 -1.47
CA LEU A 152 3.97 2.62 -0.10
C LEU A 152 4.89 3.31 0.89
N GLY A 153 4.29 4.10 1.77
CA GLY A 153 4.91 4.65 2.95
C GLY A 153 4.25 4.13 4.22
N MET A 154 5.02 3.46 5.09
CA MET A 154 4.58 3.03 6.40
C MET A 154 5.44 3.69 7.47
N ASN A 155 4.80 4.38 8.40
CA ASN A 155 5.48 4.94 9.56
C ASN A 155 5.79 3.83 10.56
N VAL A 156 7.08 3.64 10.90
CA VAL A 156 7.51 2.57 11.81
C VAL A 156 8.19 3.13 13.07
N LEU A 157 9.39 3.66 12.93
CA LEU A 157 10.19 4.27 14.02
C LEU A 157 10.41 5.77 13.79
N ASN A 158 10.02 6.27 12.61
CA ASN A 158 10.25 7.64 12.19
C ASN A 158 9.39 8.64 12.96
N TYR A 159 9.85 9.89 12.98
CA TYR A 159 9.01 11.02 13.32
C TYR A 159 7.86 11.15 12.31
N THR A 160 6.67 11.48 12.79
CA THR A 160 5.48 11.66 11.98
C THR A 160 4.90 13.06 12.18
N PRO A 161 4.31 13.67 11.13
CA PRO A 161 3.45 14.85 11.31
C PRO A 161 2.30 14.58 12.28
N SER A 162 1.58 15.63 12.69
CA SER A 162 0.49 15.54 13.68
C SER A 162 -0.63 14.56 13.29
N GLU A 163 -0.93 14.44 11.99
CA GLU A 163 -1.95 13.55 11.45
C GLU A 163 -1.47 12.10 11.31
N GLY A 164 -0.16 11.86 11.50
CA GLY A 164 0.46 10.54 11.38
C GLY A 164 0.66 9.86 12.72
N ILE A 165 0.84 8.55 12.67
CA ILE A 165 1.27 7.73 13.79
C ILE A 165 2.29 6.70 13.33
N SER A 166 3.32 6.43 14.15
CA SER A 166 4.28 5.37 13.87
C SER A 166 3.88 4.06 14.54
N LEU A 167 4.31 2.95 13.96
CA LEU A 167 4.09 1.61 14.51
C LEU A 167 4.66 1.49 15.93
N SER A 168 5.78 2.14 16.20
CA SER A 168 6.39 2.17 17.54
C SER A 168 5.48 2.79 18.61
N LYS A 169 4.71 3.82 18.24
CA LYS A 169 3.72 4.42 19.13
C LYS A 169 2.50 3.51 19.32
N VAL A 170 2.09 2.82 18.25
CA VAL A 170 0.97 1.86 18.29
C VAL A 170 1.31 0.68 19.19
N LEU A 171 2.48 0.08 19.02
CA LEU A 171 2.95 -1.09 19.78
C LEU A 171 3.61 -0.73 21.11
N LYS A 172 3.79 0.57 21.39
CA LYS A 172 4.49 1.08 22.60
C LYS A 172 5.90 0.49 22.81
N THR A 173 6.60 0.25 21.70
CA THR A 173 7.98 -0.29 21.71
C THR A 173 8.82 0.31 20.60
N LYS A 174 10.12 0.43 20.83
CA LYS A 174 11.12 0.79 19.81
C LYS A 174 11.83 -0.44 19.22
N ASN A 175 11.61 -1.62 19.81
CA ASN A 175 12.21 -2.87 19.31
C ASN A 175 11.38 -3.44 18.15
N ILE A 176 11.45 -2.78 16.99
CA ILE A 176 10.68 -3.15 15.79
C ILE A 176 11.65 -3.49 14.66
N ASN A 177 11.51 -4.70 14.14
CA ASN A 177 12.29 -5.17 13.00
C ASN A 177 11.68 -4.68 11.67
N GLN A 178 12.24 -3.63 11.09
CA GLN A 178 11.75 -3.06 9.83
C GLN A 178 11.82 -4.05 8.66
N HIS A 179 12.78 -4.97 8.63
CA HIS A 179 12.90 -5.97 7.55
C HIS A 179 11.76 -6.99 7.60
N TYR A 180 11.37 -7.40 8.82
CA TYR A 180 10.20 -8.25 9.03
C TYR A 180 8.92 -7.56 8.53
N TRP A 181 8.69 -6.32 8.92
CA TRP A 181 7.52 -5.56 8.47
C TRP A 181 7.53 -5.25 6.98
N THR A 182 8.71 -5.00 6.40
CA THR A 182 8.85 -4.87 4.93
C THR A 182 8.46 -6.16 4.22
N ALA A 183 8.90 -7.31 4.74
CA ALA A 183 8.52 -8.62 4.20
C ALA A 183 7.00 -8.85 4.29
N LYS A 184 6.36 -8.51 5.42
CA LYS A 184 4.90 -8.60 5.57
C LYS A 184 4.15 -7.70 4.58
N VAL A 185 4.63 -6.48 4.34
CA VAL A 185 4.06 -5.58 3.33
C VAL A 185 4.18 -6.16 1.92
N LEU A 186 5.34 -6.71 1.56
CA LEU A 186 5.53 -7.35 0.25
C LEU A 186 4.65 -8.60 0.09
N LYS A 187 4.45 -9.37 1.18
CA LYS A 187 3.48 -10.46 1.20
C LYS A 187 2.06 -9.95 0.99
N ALA A 188 1.64 -8.94 1.72
CA ALA A 188 0.30 -8.36 1.56
C ALA A 188 0.07 -7.85 0.14
N PHE A 189 1.11 -7.30 -0.51
CA PHE A 189 1.04 -6.91 -1.91
C PHE A 189 0.85 -8.12 -2.84
N HIS A 190 1.62 -9.19 -2.67
CA HIS A 190 1.42 -10.43 -3.41
C HIS A 190 -0.02 -10.96 -3.22
N ASP A 191 -0.45 -11.13 -1.97
CA ASP A 191 -1.79 -11.64 -1.65
C ASP A 191 -2.91 -10.77 -2.25
N SER A 192 -2.66 -9.46 -2.41
CA SER A 192 -3.62 -8.54 -3.04
C SER A 192 -3.75 -8.75 -4.54
N VAL A 193 -2.67 -9.15 -5.22
CA VAL A 193 -2.70 -9.52 -6.64
C VAL A 193 -3.47 -10.82 -6.81
N GLU A 194 -3.19 -11.82 -5.99
CA GLU A 194 -3.84 -13.14 -6.05
C GLU A 194 -5.35 -13.08 -5.75
N CYS A 195 -5.79 -12.15 -4.90
CA CYS A 195 -7.22 -12.03 -4.58
C CYS A 195 -7.98 -11.04 -5.47
N ASN A 196 -7.34 -10.42 -6.46
CA ASN A 196 -7.95 -9.39 -7.29
C ASN A 196 -9.18 -9.87 -8.07
N ASN A 197 -9.18 -11.12 -8.53
CA ASN A 197 -10.31 -11.74 -9.24
C ASN A 197 -11.50 -12.10 -8.31
N LYS A 198 -11.34 -12.06 -6.99
CA LYS A 198 -12.37 -12.36 -5.99
C LYS A 198 -13.16 -11.09 -5.60
N LYS A 199 -13.79 -10.45 -6.58
CA LYS A 199 -14.43 -9.14 -6.45
C LYS A 199 -15.38 -9.03 -5.26
N GLU A 200 -16.29 -9.99 -5.09
CA GLU A 200 -17.27 -9.97 -3.98
C GLU A 200 -16.61 -10.02 -2.60
N TYR A 201 -15.62 -10.90 -2.45
CA TYR A 201 -14.82 -10.97 -1.22
C TYR A 201 -14.13 -9.64 -0.94
N VAL A 202 -13.52 -9.01 -1.97
CA VAL A 202 -12.83 -7.74 -1.83
C VAL A 202 -13.78 -6.63 -1.40
N ILE A 203 -14.96 -6.50 -2.04
CA ILE A 203 -15.94 -5.46 -1.69
C ILE A 203 -16.49 -5.68 -0.27
N LYS A 204 -16.87 -6.91 0.08
CA LYS A 204 -17.36 -7.26 1.43
C LYS A 204 -16.32 -6.93 2.50
N SER A 205 -15.06 -7.32 2.28
CA SER A 205 -13.97 -7.07 3.21
C SER A 205 -13.62 -5.59 3.29
N ALA A 206 -13.64 -4.85 2.18
CA ALA A 206 -13.41 -3.41 2.16
C ALA A 206 -14.43 -2.67 3.02
N ASN A 207 -15.70 -3.03 2.92
CA ASN A 207 -16.76 -2.46 3.75
C ASN A 207 -16.57 -2.78 5.25
N LYS A 208 -16.06 -3.96 5.59
CA LYS A 208 -15.75 -4.34 6.99
C LYS A 208 -14.62 -3.49 7.58
N PHE A 209 -13.62 -3.11 6.76
CA PHE A 209 -12.49 -2.30 7.22
C PHE A 209 -12.72 -0.80 7.06
N LEU A 210 -13.73 -0.37 6.27
CA LEU A 210 -14.00 1.01 5.96
C LEU A 210 -14.25 1.85 7.21
N THR A 211 -13.47 2.91 7.40
CA THR A 211 -13.80 3.92 8.41
C THR A 211 -14.82 4.92 7.85
N LYS A 212 -15.87 5.15 8.62
CA LYS A 212 -16.91 6.14 8.29
C LYS A 212 -16.61 7.55 8.85
N ARG A 213 -15.44 7.73 9.46
CA ARG A 213 -15.06 8.98 10.16
C ARG A 213 -14.66 10.11 9.22
N PHE A 214 -14.08 9.80 8.05
CA PHE A 214 -13.42 10.79 7.20
C PHE A 214 -14.14 10.92 5.86
N LEU A 215 -15.05 11.86 5.77
CA LEU A 215 -15.67 12.23 4.50
C LEU A 215 -14.64 12.80 3.51
N PRO A 216 -14.86 12.64 2.20
CA PRO A 216 -14.11 13.37 1.18
C PRO A 216 -14.24 14.88 1.36
N SER A 217 -13.23 15.63 0.90
CA SER A 217 -13.27 17.11 0.92
C SER A 217 -14.49 17.64 0.17
N GLY A 218 -15.05 18.72 0.66
CA GLY A 218 -16.23 19.36 0.06
C GLY A 218 -17.59 18.81 0.56
N PHE A 219 -17.59 17.88 1.53
CA PHE A 219 -18.80 17.37 2.15
C PHE A 219 -18.84 17.67 3.65
N CYS A 220 -19.94 18.29 4.11
CA CYS A 220 -20.13 18.66 5.51
C CYS A 220 -20.51 17.43 6.36
N PRO A 221 -19.79 17.14 7.46
CA PRO A 221 -20.09 15.99 8.33
C PRO A 221 -21.46 16.06 9.04
N HIS A 222 -22.04 17.23 9.17
CA HIS A 222 -23.37 17.39 9.79
C HIS A 222 -24.51 16.96 8.84
N THR A 223 -24.27 16.98 7.51
CA THR A 223 -25.30 16.68 6.52
C THR A 223 -25.03 15.41 5.71
N TRP A 224 -23.76 14.98 5.61
CA TRP A 224 -23.36 13.83 4.84
C TRP A 224 -22.69 12.77 5.72
N LYS A 225 -22.92 11.50 5.40
CA LYS A 225 -22.22 10.37 6.00
C LYS A 225 -21.74 9.37 4.95
N ILE A 226 -20.68 8.66 5.27
CA ILE A 226 -20.22 7.54 4.44
C ILE A 226 -21.21 6.39 4.58
N LYS A 227 -21.74 5.94 3.45
CA LYS A 227 -22.60 4.77 3.39
C LYS A 227 -21.76 3.50 3.34
N ASP A 228 -21.11 3.27 2.20
CA ASP A 228 -20.33 2.05 1.94
C ASP A 228 -19.43 2.23 0.68
N ILE A 229 -18.80 1.12 0.27
CA ILE A 229 -18.13 0.94 -1.01
C ILE A 229 -19.03 0.08 -1.89
N ASP A 230 -19.36 0.57 -3.10
CA ASP A 230 -20.20 -0.12 -4.06
C ASP A 230 -19.49 -1.30 -4.76
N SER A 231 -20.24 -2.04 -5.58
CA SER A 231 -19.71 -3.18 -6.33
C SER A 231 -18.60 -2.82 -7.33
N ASN A 232 -18.42 -1.54 -7.66
CA ASN A 232 -17.36 -1.07 -8.55
C ASN A 232 -16.15 -0.48 -7.79
N GLY A 233 -16.17 -0.54 -6.44
CA GLY A 233 -15.10 -0.02 -5.61
C GLY A 233 -15.17 1.47 -5.34
N ASN A 234 -16.25 2.14 -5.71
CA ASN A 234 -16.45 3.57 -5.45
C ASN A 234 -17.01 3.79 -4.04
N LEU A 235 -16.68 4.91 -3.43
CA LEU A 235 -17.25 5.31 -2.15
C LEU A 235 -18.66 5.89 -2.37
N ARG A 236 -19.66 5.37 -1.63
CA ARG A 236 -20.98 5.99 -1.57
C ARG A 236 -21.11 6.79 -0.29
N ILE A 237 -21.61 8.00 -0.44
CA ILE A 237 -21.98 8.88 0.67
C ILE A 237 -23.45 9.23 0.54
N GLU A 238 -24.10 9.46 1.64
CA GLU A 238 -25.55 9.75 1.68
C GLU A 238 -25.87 10.90 2.62
N ASN A 239 -26.97 11.55 2.34
CA ASN A 239 -27.70 12.42 3.24
C ASN A 239 -29.18 12.00 3.27
N GLU A 240 -30.05 12.76 3.91
CA GLU A 240 -31.48 12.44 4.06
C GLU A 240 -32.21 12.28 2.71
N THR A 241 -31.77 12.96 1.65
CA THR A 241 -32.48 13.03 0.37
C THR A 241 -31.84 12.27 -0.77
N LYS A 242 -30.53 12.01 -0.72
CA LYS A 242 -29.80 11.45 -1.87
C LYS A 242 -28.53 10.68 -1.50
N VAL A 243 -28.12 9.81 -2.42
CA VAL A 243 -26.83 9.10 -2.39
C VAL A 243 -25.94 9.66 -3.51
N LYS A 244 -24.69 9.97 -3.18
CA LYS A 244 -23.66 10.32 -4.18
C LYS A 244 -22.59 9.24 -4.25
N VAL A 245 -22.10 9.00 -5.45
CA VAL A 245 -21.01 8.09 -5.75
C VAL A 245 -19.73 8.89 -6.00
N ILE A 246 -18.72 8.66 -5.18
CA ILE A 246 -17.40 9.28 -5.31
C ILE A 246 -16.49 8.28 -6.00
N ARG A 247 -16.04 8.64 -7.20
CA ARG A 247 -15.12 7.82 -7.99
C ARG A 247 -13.68 8.19 -7.65
N ARG A 248 -12.79 7.21 -7.74
CA ARG A 248 -11.35 7.46 -7.70
C ARG A 248 -10.91 7.89 -9.10
N PHE A 249 -10.22 9.01 -9.17
CA PHE A 249 -9.56 9.50 -10.40
C PHE A 249 -8.12 8.95 -10.47
#